data_9f0951dd8e1d7b82a6c76b33cb2c5252
#
_entry.id   9f0951dd8e1d7b82a6c76b33cb2c5252
#
_cell.length_a   1.000
_cell.length_b   1.000
_cell.length_c   1.000
_cell.angle_alpha   90.00
_cell.angle_beta   90.00
_cell.angle_gamma   90.00
#
_symmetry.space_group_name_H-M   'P 1'
#
loop_
_entity.id
_entity.type
_entity.pdbx_description
1 polymer ?
#
loop_
_entity_poly.entity_id
_entity_poly.type
_entity_poly.pdbx_seq_one_letter_code
_entity_poly.pdbx_strand_id
1 'polypeptide(L)'
;MAALLACLCLLPDMAAHAQSPPRKVVVNGRVADESGDPVAGATIVERGTSNGVATLSEGEFSIAVLPGAVLDVSCLGYIDQSIGTGTRTEFEIVLQEDVKAIAEVIVTALGLERNYADLTYSADKIRGSQLTAVKDPNLILSLSGKSAGVQVNKNSSGAGASAKVSIRGVRSVASDNQPLYVVDGMPILNSTPEQAYSAIGGVADAGNRDGGDGISNLNAEDIESVSILKGAPAAALYGSQAANGVILITTKKGNARKQQPVTFTSNLTLQSPFSLPAFQNRYGVSGGVESWGARARMKTYDNAGDFFRTGITAMNAVSVSSGSEQVQNYFSYANTCER
;
A
#
# COMPACT_ATOMS: atom_id res chain seq x y z
N MET A 1 -47.89 60.95 19.58
CA MET A 1 -46.58 60.97 18.83
C MET A 1 -45.45 61.68 19.61
N ALA A 2 -45.50 61.72 20.93
CA ALA A 2 -44.44 62.38 21.74
C ALA A 2 -43.68 61.42 22.69
N ALA A 3 -44.00 60.11 22.69
CA ALA A 3 -43.42 59.11 23.58
C ALA A 3 -42.39 58.19 22.87
N LEU A 4 -42.16 58.35 21.57
CA LEU A 4 -41.24 57.51 20.79
C LEU A 4 -39.86 58.16 20.56
N LEU A 5 -39.65 59.43 20.98
CA LEU A 5 -38.39 60.14 20.78
C LEU A 5 -37.47 60.16 22.02
N ALA A 6 -37.97 59.68 23.17
CA ALA A 6 -37.18 59.71 24.44
C ALA A 6 -36.38 58.43 24.72
N CYS A 7 -36.46 57.40 23.89
CA CYS A 7 -35.77 56.08 24.11
C CYS A 7 -34.46 55.94 23.32
N LEU A 8 -34.03 56.96 22.55
CA LEU A 8 -32.87 56.89 21.68
C LEU A 8 -31.59 57.52 22.29
N CYS A 9 -31.61 57.97 23.55
CA CYS A 9 -30.45 58.65 24.18
C CYS A 9 -29.82 57.85 25.34
N LEU A 10 -30.09 56.54 25.49
CA LEU A 10 -29.47 55.68 26.51
C LEU A 10 -28.79 54.45 25.94
N LEU A 11 -28.06 54.62 24.84
CA LEU A 11 -27.08 53.62 24.45
C LEU A 11 -25.74 53.96 25.14
N PRO A 12 -25.20 53.09 26.02
CA PRO A 12 -23.87 53.29 26.55
C PRO A 12 -22.89 53.22 25.38
N ASP A 13 -22.00 54.21 25.33
CA ASP A 13 -20.88 54.30 24.44
C ASP A 13 -20.02 53.03 24.61
N MET A 14 -20.26 52.01 23.83
CA MET A 14 -19.37 50.87 23.73
C MET A 14 -18.13 51.30 22.94
N ALA A 15 -17.22 52.00 23.64
CA ALA A 15 -15.88 52.20 23.15
C ALA A 15 -15.27 50.83 22.84
N ALA A 16 -15.30 50.48 21.56
CA ALA A 16 -14.57 49.34 21.05
C ALA A 16 -13.08 49.58 21.35
N HIS A 17 -12.60 48.93 22.40
CA HIS A 17 -11.15 48.82 22.63
C HIS A 17 -10.61 47.98 21.46
N ALA A 18 -10.14 48.66 20.42
CA ALA A 18 -9.30 48.06 19.40
C ALA A 18 -8.03 47.59 20.10
N GLN A 19 -8.00 46.31 20.49
CA GLN A 19 -6.78 45.68 20.95
C GLN A 19 -5.80 45.72 19.79
N SER A 20 -4.74 46.47 19.93
CA SER A 20 -3.61 46.47 19.00
C SER A 20 -3.17 45.03 18.82
N PRO A 21 -2.97 44.54 17.59
CA PRO A 21 -2.52 43.14 17.37
C PRO A 21 -1.22 42.92 18.18
N PRO A 22 -1.10 41.80 18.88
CA PRO A 22 0.07 41.50 19.68
C PRO A 22 1.33 41.59 18.82
N ARG A 23 2.29 42.42 19.31
CA ARG A 23 3.54 42.68 18.57
C ARG A 23 4.35 41.39 18.49
N LYS A 24 4.48 40.83 17.27
CA LYS A 24 5.34 39.68 17.04
C LYS A 24 6.80 39.99 17.25
N VAL A 25 7.53 39.04 17.81
CA VAL A 25 8.98 39.09 18.00
C VAL A 25 9.63 38.22 16.96
N VAL A 26 10.69 38.72 16.32
CA VAL A 26 11.47 37.90 15.38
C VAL A 26 12.46 37.07 16.18
N VAL A 27 12.38 35.76 15.98
CA VAL A 27 13.27 34.77 16.55
C VAL A 27 14.14 34.22 15.44
N ASN A 28 15.46 34.30 15.63
CA ASN A 28 16.46 33.75 14.73
C ASN A 28 17.13 32.54 15.39
N GLY A 29 17.64 31.65 14.61
CA GLY A 29 18.41 30.53 15.16
C GLY A 29 19.03 29.66 14.09
N ARG A 30 19.77 28.66 14.56
CA ARG A 30 20.41 27.65 13.75
C ARG A 30 20.02 26.28 14.28
N VAL A 31 19.74 25.36 13.36
CA VAL A 31 19.47 23.96 13.66
C VAL A 31 20.68 23.14 13.18
N ALA A 32 21.26 22.36 14.09
CA ALA A 32 22.38 21.47 13.84
C ALA A 32 22.06 20.07 14.37
N ASP A 33 22.80 19.08 13.94
CA ASP A 33 22.79 17.72 14.52
C ASP A 33 23.76 17.61 15.73
N GLU A 34 23.86 16.41 16.33
CA GLU A 34 24.77 16.13 17.44
C GLU A 34 26.26 16.26 17.04
N SER A 35 26.59 16.16 15.76
CA SER A 35 27.93 16.32 15.22
C SER A 35 28.29 17.77 14.96
N GLY A 36 27.32 18.70 15.04
CA GLY A 36 27.46 20.12 14.74
C GLY A 36 27.22 20.47 13.28
N ASP A 37 26.85 19.50 12.45
CA ASP A 37 26.54 19.74 11.04
C ASP A 37 25.15 20.42 10.88
N PRO A 38 25.01 21.38 9.95
CA PRO A 38 23.77 22.11 9.78
C PRO A 38 22.66 21.22 9.19
N VAL A 39 21.47 21.24 9.79
CA VAL A 39 20.29 20.52 9.31
C VAL A 39 19.46 21.44 8.41
N ALA A 40 19.54 21.22 7.09
CA ALA A 40 18.75 21.93 6.10
C ALA A 40 17.36 21.30 5.95
N GLY A 41 16.32 22.12 5.73
CA GLY A 41 14.95 21.67 5.52
C GLY A 41 14.19 21.25 6.78
N ALA A 42 14.74 21.49 7.98
CA ALA A 42 14.00 21.33 9.22
C ALA A 42 12.83 22.32 9.27
N THR A 43 11.66 21.86 9.64
CA THR A 43 10.44 22.66 9.72
C THR A 43 10.24 23.15 11.14
N ILE A 44 10.11 24.48 11.31
CA ILE A 44 9.86 25.15 12.59
C ILE A 44 8.47 25.77 12.53
N VAL A 45 7.56 25.35 13.42
CA VAL A 45 6.17 25.81 13.47
C VAL A 45 5.84 26.39 14.84
N GLU A 46 5.18 27.54 14.88
CA GLU A 46 4.62 28.10 16.10
C GLU A 46 3.41 27.24 16.52
N ARG A 47 3.50 26.60 17.70
CA ARG A 47 2.50 25.67 18.19
C ARG A 47 1.09 26.26 18.21
N GLY A 48 0.13 25.55 17.62
CA GLY A 48 -1.27 25.98 17.56
C GLY A 48 -1.60 26.98 16.46
N THR A 49 -0.63 27.29 15.58
CA THR A 49 -0.84 28.17 14.43
C THR A 49 -0.36 27.49 13.14
N SER A 50 -0.62 28.12 12.01
CA SER A 50 -0.04 27.73 10.70
C SER A 50 1.23 28.52 10.35
N ASN A 51 1.78 29.29 11.31
CA ASN A 51 2.98 30.10 11.11
C ASN A 51 4.21 29.20 11.24
N GLY A 52 4.92 28.97 10.14
CA GLY A 52 6.10 28.11 10.10
C GLY A 52 7.11 28.52 9.05
N VAL A 53 8.34 28.07 9.22
CA VAL A 53 9.47 28.31 8.31
C VAL A 53 10.32 27.03 8.23
N ALA A 54 11.00 26.83 7.10
CA ALA A 54 12.01 25.78 6.95
C ALA A 54 13.42 26.37 7.06
N THR A 55 14.37 25.59 7.60
CA THR A 55 15.78 25.99 7.66
C THR A 55 16.42 26.04 6.27
N LEU A 56 17.33 26.96 6.09
CA LEU A 56 18.17 27.12 4.90
C LEU A 56 19.33 26.10 4.87
N SER A 57 20.17 26.15 3.84
CA SER A 57 21.31 25.23 3.64
C SER A 57 22.30 25.21 4.81
N GLU A 58 22.47 26.33 5.50
CA GLU A 58 23.35 26.46 6.68
C GLU A 58 22.62 26.18 8.01
N GLY A 59 21.38 25.62 7.93
CA GLY A 59 20.56 25.35 9.10
C GLY A 59 19.93 26.57 9.74
N GLU A 60 20.06 27.76 9.16
CA GLU A 60 19.54 29.00 9.72
C GLU A 60 18.05 29.17 9.47
N PHE A 61 17.35 29.80 10.42
CA PHE A 61 15.94 30.18 10.30
C PHE A 61 15.65 31.54 10.94
N SER A 62 14.58 32.18 10.47
CA SER A 62 14.04 33.42 11.05
C SER A 62 12.51 33.35 11.00
N ILE A 63 11.88 33.44 12.17
CA ILE A 63 10.42 33.35 12.30
C ILE A 63 9.86 34.44 13.21
N ALA A 64 8.75 35.07 12.81
CA ALA A 64 8.07 36.08 13.61
C ALA A 64 6.92 35.42 14.40
N VAL A 65 7.07 35.33 15.74
CA VAL A 65 6.15 34.62 16.64
C VAL A 65 5.65 35.54 17.77
N LEU A 66 4.61 35.08 18.46
CA LEU A 66 4.13 35.77 19.67
C LEU A 66 5.12 35.61 20.81
N PRO A 67 5.26 36.63 21.70
CA PRO A 67 6.10 36.52 22.88
C PRO A 67 5.69 35.31 23.74
N GLY A 68 6.68 34.47 24.08
CA GLY A 68 6.42 33.24 24.87
C GLY A 68 5.82 32.06 24.08
N ALA A 69 5.78 32.14 22.76
CA ALA A 69 5.34 31.01 21.92
C ALA A 69 6.23 29.77 22.08
N VAL A 70 5.68 28.60 21.81
CA VAL A 70 6.43 27.36 21.72
C VAL A 70 6.66 27.03 20.25
N LEU A 71 7.91 26.77 19.88
CA LEU A 71 8.30 26.33 18.57
C LEU A 71 8.40 24.81 18.55
N ASP A 72 7.70 24.18 17.65
CA ASP A 72 7.84 22.76 17.33
C ASP A 72 8.76 22.62 16.13
N VAL A 73 9.89 21.94 16.34
CA VAL A 73 10.93 21.71 15.34
C VAL A 73 10.88 20.25 14.93
N SER A 74 10.72 20.00 13.64
CA SER A 74 10.66 18.65 13.08
C SER A 74 11.51 18.54 11.82
N CYS A 75 12.21 17.42 11.67
CA CYS A 75 12.98 17.11 10.48
C CYS A 75 12.94 15.60 10.22
N LEU A 76 12.89 15.21 8.96
CA LEU A 76 12.91 13.79 8.59
C LEU A 76 14.22 13.13 9.05
N GLY A 77 14.11 12.06 9.86
CA GLY A 77 15.26 11.36 10.42
C GLY A 77 15.74 11.88 11.77
N TYR A 78 15.05 12.85 12.36
CA TYR A 78 15.37 13.42 13.66
C TYR A 78 14.17 13.36 14.62
N ILE A 79 14.44 13.37 15.92
CA ILE A 79 13.40 13.40 16.95
C ILE A 79 12.80 14.80 17.02
N ASP A 80 11.48 14.90 16.96
CA ASP A 80 10.76 16.16 17.08
C ASP A 80 11.04 16.82 18.46
N GLN A 81 11.35 18.10 18.46
CA GLN A 81 11.66 18.86 19.66
C GLN A 81 10.76 20.08 19.80
N SER A 82 10.33 20.38 21.04
CA SER A 82 9.54 21.57 21.35
C SER A 82 10.31 22.51 22.23
N ILE A 83 10.42 23.78 21.81
CA ILE A 83 11.24 24.79 22.47
C ILE A 83 10.39 26.02 22.79
N GLY A 84 10.35 26.41 24.06
CA GLY A 84 9.72 27.68 24.48
C GLY A 84 10.60 28.87 24.17
N THR A 85 10.08 29.89 23.47
CA THR A 85 10.85 31.08 23.11
C THR A 85 11.14 31.96 24.31
N GLY A 86 10.25 32.01 25.31
CA GLY A 86 10.41 32.89 26.48
C GLY A 86 10.69 34.35 26.07
N THR A 87 11.81 34.90 26.53
CA THR A 87 12.32 36.25 26.17
C THR A 87 13.51 36.21 25.23
N ARG A 88 13.95 35.04 24.80
CA ARG A 88 15.12 34.86 23.91
C ARG A 88 14.72 35.10 22.48
N THR A 89 15.65 35.68 21.72
CA THR A 89 15.48 35.92 20.27
C THR A 89 16.46 35.15 19.42
N GLU A 90 17.45 34.49 20.03
CA GLU A 90 18.44 33.67 19.34
C GLU A 90 18.44 32.25 19.94
N PHE A 91 18.44 31.22 19.07
CA PHE A 91 18.40 29.83 19.44
C PHE A 91 19.42 29.03 18.64
N GLU A 92 20.14 28.17 19.34
CA GLU A 92 20.87 27.07 18.74
C GLU A 92 20.16 25.78 19.12
N ILE A 93 19.66 25.06 18.12
CA ILE A 93 18.82 23.87 18.29
C ILE A 93 19.61 22.68 17.81
N VAL A 94 19.89 21.75 18.71
CA VAL A 94 20.53 20.49 18.35
C VAL A 94 19.47 19.41 18.29
N LEU A 95 19.28 18.83 17.09
CA LEU A 95 18.36 17.72 16.86
C LEU A 95 19.11 16.39 17.05
N GLN A 96 18.46 15.47 17.74
CA GLN A 96 18.93 14.10 17.89
C GLN A 96 18.44 13.26 16.72
N GLU A 97 19.34 12.48 16.13
CA GLU A 97 18.94 11.52 15.09
C GLU A 97 17.93 10.51 15.65
N ASP A 98 16.80 10.35 14.98
CA ASP A 98 15.85 9.28 15.27
C ASP A 98 16.33 7.96 14.62
N VAL A 99 17.26 7.29 15.30
CA VAL A 99 17.79 5.99 14.87
C VAL A 99 16.67 4.96 14.72
N LYS A 100 15.52 5.16 15.38
CA LYS A 100 14.36 4.29 15.28
C LYS A 100 13.57 4.51 13.98
N ALA A 101 13.58 5.71 13.42
CA ALA A 101 12.89 6.02 12.15
C ALA A 101 13.56 5.35 10.94
N ILE A 102 14.84 4.99 11.04
CA ILE A 102 15.61 4.35 9.96
C ILE A 102 15.58 2.82 10.07
N ALA A 103 15.24 2.28 11.25
CA ALA A 103 15.15 0.84 11.45
C ALA A 103 13.91 0.30 10.73
N GLU A 104 14.11 -0.23 9.54
CA GLU A 104 13.05 -0.97 8.83
C GLU A 104 12.71 -2.23 9.62
N VAL A 105 11.57 -2.19 10.31
CA VAL A 105 11.08 -3.32 11.12
C VAL A 105 10.39 -4.31 10.19
N ILE A 106 10.79 -5.56 10.27
CA ILE A 106 10.13 -6.68 9.59
C ILE A 106 9.35 -7.49 10.61
N VAL A 107 8.12 -7.82 10.27
CA VAL A 107 7.35 -8.80 11.02
C VAL A 107 7.94 -10.17 10.71
N THR A 108 8.40 -10.88 11.76
CA THR A 108 8.93 -12.23 11.66
C THR A 108 7.88 -13.27 12.08
N ALA A 109 8.27 -14.51 12.21
CA ALA A 109 7.40 -15.58 12.72
C ALA A 109 6.71 -15.17 14.03
N LEU A 110 5.47 -15.57 14.18
CA LEU A 110 4.64 -15.30 15.36
C LEU A 110 4.29 -13.81 15.58
N GLY A 111 4.40 -12.97 14.55
CA GLY A 111 4.08 -11.54 14.65
C GLY A 111 5.10 -10.71 15.42
N LEU A 112 6.30 -11.25 15.71
CA LEU A 112 7.37 -10.52 16.37
C LEU A 112 8.01 -9.53 15.40
N GLU A 113 8.16 -8.30 15.85
CA GLU A 113 8.86 -7.26 15.10
C GLU A 113 10.37 -7.34 15.38
N ARG A 114 11.18 -7.37 14.34
CA ARG A 114 12.65 -7.30 14.42
C ARG A 114 13.19 -6.30 13.42
N ASN A 115 14.30 -5.66 13.78
CA ASN A 115 15.00 -4.77 12.85
C ASN A 115 15.61 -5.59 11.71
N TYR A 116 15.55 -5.02 10.50
CA TYR A 116 16.14 -5.65 9.30
C TYR A 116 17.61 -5.98 9.49
N ALA A 117 18.36 -5.10 10.17
CA ALA A 117 19.79 -5.27 10.44
C ALA A 117 20.11 -6.48 11.35
N ASP A 118 19.15 -6.91 12.17
CA ASP A 118 19.31 -8.04 13.11
C ASP A 118 19.01 -9.39 12.45
N LEU A 119 18.55 -9.39 11.20
CA LEU A 119 18.21 -10.61 10.50
C LEU A 119 19.45 -11.28 9.88
N THR A 120 19.68 -12.52 10.25
CA THR A 120 20.73 -13.37 9.67
C THR A 120 20.33 -13.98 8.32
N TYR A 121 19.19 -13.59 7.76
CA TYR A 121 18.62 -14.15 6.53
C TYR A 121 18.03 -13.07 5.62
N SER A 122 17.95 -13.40 4.33
CA SER A 122 17.36 -12.49 3.34
C SER A 122 15.84 -12.45 3.47
N ALA A 123 15.33 -11.29 3.79
CA ALA A 123 13.91 -10.99 3.81
C ALA A 123 13.67 -9.68 3.02
N ASP A 124 12.58 -9.59 2.31
CA ASP A 124 12.16 -8.36 1.64
C ASP A 124 10.85 -7.90 2.23
N LYS A 125 10.70 -6.61 2.49
CA LYS A 125 9.45 -6.00 2.95
C LYS A 125 8.90 -5.09 1.86
N ILE A 126 7.64 -5.30 1.52
CA ILE A 126 6.90 -4.50 0.55
C ILE A 126 5.75 -3.84 1.30
N ARG A 127 5.67 -2.52 1.25
CA ARG A 127 4.61 -1.76 1.93
C ARG A 127 3.31 -1.85 1.14
N GLY A 128 2.17 -1.76 1.82
CA GLY A 128 0.85 -1.78 1.19
C GLY A 128 0.68 -0.71 0.10
N SER A 129 1.23 0.48 0.29
CA SER A 129 1.23 1.55 -0.72
C SER A 129 1.94 1.17 -2.03
N GLN A 130 2.96 0.32 -1.96
CA GLN A 130 3.64 -0.20 -3.14
C GLN A 130 2.82 -1.29 -3.83
N LEU A 131 2.04 -2.08 -3.07
CA LEU A 131 1.15 -3.10 -3.63
C LEU A 131 0.00 -2.47 -4.40
N THR A 132 -0.56 -1.39 -3.87
CA THR A 132 -1.72 -0.70 -4.46
C THR A 132 -1.35 0.31 -5.54
N ALA A 133 -0.06 0.54 -5.81
CA ALA A 133 0.40 1.42 -6.90
C ALA A 133 -0.07 0.94 -8.28
N VAL A 134 -0.09 -0.38 -8.50
CA VAL A 134 -0.69 -1.01 -9.68
C VAL A 134 -1.75 -1.98 -9.16
N LYS A 135 -3.01 -1.67 -9.42
CA LYS A 135 -4.13 -2.44 -8.90
C LYS A 135 -4.40 -3.64 -9.80
N ASP A 136 -4.26 -4.83 -9.21
CA ASP A 136 -4.67 -6.08 -9.83
C ASP A 136 -5.71 -6.77 -8.91
N PRO A 137 -6.72 -7.43 -9.44
CA PRO A 137 -7.68 -8.19 -8.65
C PRO A 137 -7.03 -9.22 -7.72
N ASN A 138 -5.92 -9.81 -8.14
CA ASN A 138 -5.19 -10.78 -7.34
C ASN A 138 -3.98 -10.14 -6.65
N LEU A 139 -3.98 -10.14 -5.30
CA LEU A 139 -2.90 -9.60 -4.47
C LEU A 139 -1.52 -10.15 -4.86
N ILE A 140 -1.44 -11.44 -5.21
CA ILE A 140 -0.18 -12.10 -5.55
C ILE A 140 0.45 -11.48 -6.81
N LEU A 141 -0.36 -11.11 -7.80
CA LEU A 141 0.12 -10.50 -9.03
C LEU A 141 0.76 -9.14 -8.76
N SER A 142 0.28 -8.43 -7.75
CA SER A 142 0.88 -7.15 -7.34
C SER A 142 2.30 -7.27 -6.79
N LEU A 143 2.75 -8.47 -6.40
CA LEU A 143 4.13 -8.75 -5.95
C LEU A 143 5.12 -8.89 -7.11
N SER A 144 4.63 -9.06 -8.33
CA SER A 144 5.48 -9.27 -9.52
C SER A 144 6.44 -8.09 -9.70
N GLY A 145 7.73 -8.40 -9.85
CA GLY A 145 8.78 -7.39 -10.05
C GLY A 145 9.16 -6.56 -8.82
N LYS A 146 8.55 -6.77 -7.65
CA LYS A 146 8.82 -5.98 -6.43
C LYS A 146 9.82 -6.63 -5.47
N SER A 147 10.11 -7.90 -5.64
CA SER A 147 11.08 -8.62 -4.81
C SER A 147 12.02 -9.45 -5.68
N ALA A 148 13.31 -9.33 -5.44
CA ALA A 148 14.31 -10.09 -6.18
C ALA A 148 14.18 -11.60 -5.93
N GLY A 149 14.25 -12.40 -7.01
CA GLY A 149 14.12 -13.87 -6.94
C GLY A 149 12.72 -14.40 -6.65
N VAL A 150 11.70 -13.55 -6.75
CA VAL A 150 10.29 -13.95 -6.71
C VAL A 150 9.73 -13.86 -8.12
N GLN A 151 9.25 -14.99 -8.62
CA GLN A 151 8.57 -15.07 -9.90
C GLN A 151 7.08 -15.33 -9.66
N VAL A 152 6.23 -14.53 -10.29
CA VAL A 152 4.79 -14.67 -10.22
C VAL A 152 4.29 -14.94 -11.63
N ASN A 153 3.67 -16.09 -11.82
CA ASN A 153 3.08 -16.51 -13.09
C ASN A 153 1.56 -16.47 -12.96
N LYS A 154 0.92 -15.64 -13.77
CA LYS A 154 -0.54 -15.58 -13.90
C LYS A 154 -1.05 -16.72 -14.75
N ASN A 155 -2.12 -17.35 -14.33
CA ASN A 155 -2.85 -18.27 -15.18
C ASN A 155 -3.62 -17.50 -16.27
N SER A 156 -3.79 -18.08 -17.43
CA SER A 156 -4.48 -17.47 -18.58
C SER A 156 -6.01 -17.58 -18.51
N SER A 157 -6.57 -18.11 -17.42
CA SER A 157 -8.01 -18.35 -17.28
C SER A 157 -8.87 -17.10 -17.14
N GLY A 158 -8.26 -15.91 -17.12
CA GLY A 158 -8.97 -14.63 -17.05
C GLY A 158 -8.71 -13.87 -15.75
N ALA A 159 -9.61 -12.94 -15.45
CA ALA A 159 -9.59 -12.19 -14.20
C ALA A 159 -10.00 -13.12 -13.04
N GLY A 160 -9.43 -12.90 -11.85
CA GLY A 160 -9.62 -13.79 -10.70
C GLY A 160 -8.92 -15.16 -10.80
N ALA A 161 -8.15 -15.40 -11.88
CA ALA A 161 -7.39 -16.64 -12.04
C ALA A 161 -6.31 -16.80 -10.96
N SER A 162 -5.97 -18.03 -10.63
CA SER A 162 -4.91 -18.36 -9.67
C SER A 162 -3.56 -17.87 -10.16
N ALA A 163 -2.69 -17.56 -9.23
CA ALA A 163 -1.32 -17.18 -9.50
C ALA A 163 -0.35 -18.19 -8.86
N LYS A 164 0.66 -18.58 -9.62
CA LYS A 164 1.74 -19.45 -9.13
C LYS A 164 2.95 -18.62 -8.79
N VAL A 165 3.39 -18.72 -7.53
CA VAL A 165 4.60 -18.05 -7.05
C VAL A 165 5.71 -19.06 -6.87
N SER A 166 6.92 -18.70 -7.32
CA SER A 166 8.14 -19.42 -6.97
C SER A 166 9.18 -18.47 -6.39
N ILE A 167 9.83 -18.88 -5.31
CA ILE A 167 10.90 -18.12 -4.67
C ILE A 167 12.22 -18.83 -4.94
N ARG A 168 13.17 -18.13 -5.59
CA ARG A 168 14.48 -18.65 -6.01
C ARG A 168 14.39 -19.82 -6.99
N GLY A 169 13.31 -19.86 -7.80
CA GLY A 169 13.09 -20.84 -8.84
C GLY A 169 12.41 -22.13 -8.39
N VAL A 170 12.22 -23.03 -9.34
CA VAL A 170 11.57 -24.35 -9.14
C VAL A 170 12.59 -25.31 -8.50
N ARG A 171 12.24 -25.92 -7.38
CA ARG A 171 13.11 -26.83 -6.62
C ARG A 171 12.78 -28.30 -6.83
N SER A 172 11.53 -28.60 -7.12
CA SER A 172 11.05 -29.97 -7.33
C SER A 172 10.22 -30.07 -8.58
N VAL A 173 10.39 -31.16 -9.33
CA VAL A 173 9.59 -31.49 -10.50
C VAL A 173 8.27 -32.18 -10.10
N ALA A 174 8.29 -32.90 -8.97
CA ALA A 174 7.17 -33.75 -8.55
C ALA A 174 6.31 -33.19 -7.41
N SER A 175 6.80 -32.15 -6.72
CA SER A 175 6.09 -31.53 -5.59
C SER A 175 5.73 -30.08 -5.85
N ASP A 176 4.80 -29.55 -5.06
CA ASP A 176 4.44 -28.14 -5.12
C ASP A 176 5.65 -27.27 -4.75
N ASN A 177 5.89 -26.23 -5.54
CA ASN A 177 6.97 -25.28 -5.37
C ASN A 177 6.45 -23.92 -4.82
N GLN A 178 5.20 -23.83 -4.43
CA GLN A 178 4.63 -22.62 -3.90
C GLN A 178 5.14 -22.32 -2.48
N PRO A 179 5.32 -21.05 -2.11
CA PRO A 179 5.65 -20.65 -0.75
C PRO A 179 4.45 -20.85 0.19
N LEU A 180 4.71 -20.95 1.47
CA LEU A 180 3.68 -20.89 2.50
C LEU A 180 3.18 -19.44 2.65
N TYR A 181 1.88 -19.26 2.69
CA TYR A 181 1.25 -17.97 2.99
C TYR A 181 0.84 -17.92 4.45
N VAL A 182 1.16 -16.82 5.10
CA VAL A 182 0.80 -16.58 6.51
C VAL A 182 0.16 -15.20 6.60
N VAL A 183 -1.07 -15.13 7.06
CA VAL A 183 -1.82 -13.87 7.25
C VAL A 183 -1.98 -13.63 8.73
N ASP A 184 -1.48 -12.50 9.22
CA ASP A 184 -1.50 -12.09 10.63
C ASP A 184 -1.05 -13.22 11.59
N GLY A 185 -0.01 -13.96 11.20
CA GLY A 185 0.56 -15.06 11.97
C GLY A 185 -0.12 -16.42 11.76
N MET A 186 -1.23 -16.50 11.04
CA MET A 186 -1.92 -17.75 10.75
C MET A 186 -1.58 -18.28 9.35
N PRO A 187 -1.08 -19.52 9.24
CA PRO A 187 -0.81 -20.14 7.94
C PRO A 187 -2.12 -20.43 7.19
N ILE A 188 -2.14 -20.06 5.93
CA ILE A 188 -3.28 -20.28 5.02
C ILE A 188 -2.83 -21.23 3.92
N LEU A 189 -3.67 -22.26 3.66
CA LEU A 189 -3.49 -23.14 2.53
C LEU A 189 -3.91 -22.40 1.25
N ASN A 190 -2.94 -22.19 0.36
CA ASN A 190 -3.17 -21.60 -0.95
C ASN A 190 -3.23 -22.74 -1.99
N SER A 191 -4.16 -23.66 -1.82
CA SER A 191 -4.44 -24.68 -2.83
C SER A 191 -5.46 -24.16 -3.83
N THR A 192 -5.16 -24.28 -5.10
CA THR A 192 -6.19 -24.18 -6.14
C THR A 192 -7.06 -25.43 -6.01
N PRO A 193 -8.34 -25.30 -5.64
CA PRO A 193 -9.19 -26.49 -5.62
C PRO A 193 -9.33 -26.99 -7.06
N GLU A 194 -8.66 -28.09 -7.36
CA GLU A 194 -8.96 -28.85 -8.56
C GLU A 194 -10.41 -29.26 -8.45
N GLN A 195 -11.24 -28.72 -9.33
CA GLN A 195 -12.59 -29.25 -9.43
C GLN A 195 -12.49 -30.73 -9.82
N ALA A 196 -12.91 -31.59 -8.92
CA ALA A 196 -12.88 -33.02 -9.16
C ALA A 196 -13.56 -33.29 -10.48
N TYR A 197 -12.82 -33.88 -11.40
CA TYR A 197 -13.23 -34.33 -12.72
C TYR A 197 -14.61 -35.04 -12.72
N SER A 198 -14.89 -35.80 -11.67
CA SER A 198 -16.15 -36.49 -11.45
C SER A 198 -17.33 -35.60 -11.06
N ALA A 199 -17.12 -34.41 -10.51
CA ALA A 199 -18.20 -33.53 -10.04
C ALA A 199 -18.95 -32.82 -11.18
N ILE A 200 -18.36 -32.74 -12.38
CA ILE A 200 -18.92 -32.01 -13.52
C ILE A 200 -19.45 -32.96 -14.62
N GLY A 201 -19.38 -34.27 -14.41
CA GLY A 201 -19.82 -35.25 -15.42
C GLY A 201 -19.01 -35.16 -16.72
N GLY A 202 -17.79 -34.67 -16.65
CA GLY A 202 -16.96 -34.38 -17.80
C GLY A 202 -16.17 -35.59 -18.28
N VAL A 203 -15.87 -35.58 -19.56
CA VAL A 203 -14.95 -36.49 -20.25
C VAL A 203 -13.52 -36.10 -19.89
N ALA A 204 -12.55 -36.99 -19.98
CA ALA A 204 -11.14 -36.82 -19.59
C ALA A 204 -10.43 -35.56 -20.13
N ASP A 205 -10.97 -34.93 -21.16
CA ASP A 205 -10.41 -33.77 -21.85
C ASP A 205 -11.10 -32.42 -21.48
N ALA A 206 -12.06 -32.42 -20.57
CA ALA A 206 -12.68 -31.18 -20.09
C ALA A 206 -11.75 -30.49 -19.10
N GLY A 207 -10.74 -29.78 -19.61
CA GLY A 207 -9.65 -29.15 -18.89
C GLY A 207 -10.00 -28.59 -17.50
N ASN A 208 -9.07 -28.71 -16.57
CA ASN A 208 -9.17 -28.18 -15.23
C ASN A 208 -9.55 -26.70 -15.28
N ARG A 209 -10.71 -26.36 -14.73
CA ARG A 209 -11.09 -24.96 -14.55
C ARG A 209 -10.35 -24.42 -13.36
N ASP A 210 -9.69 -23.28 -13.56
CA ASP A 210 -9.08 -22.53 -12.49
C ASP A 210 -10.18 -21.81 -11.68
N GLY A 211 -10.34 -22.21 -10.43
CA GLY A 211 -11.32 -21.62 -9.50
C GLY A 211 -10.73 -20.47 -8.65
N GLY A 212 -9.55 -19.99 -9.00
CA GLY A 212 -8.81 -19.01 -8.20
C GLY A 212 -8.02 -19.68 -7.07
N ASP A 213 -7.36 -18.89 -6.26
CA ASP A 213 -6.59 -19.33 -5.11
C ASP A 213 -7.11 -18.69 -3.81
N GLY A 214 -6.74 -19.26 -2.64
CA GLY A 214 -7.21 -18.79 -1.35
C GLY A 214 -6.80 -17.36 -1.04
N ILE A 215 -5.67 -16.90 -1.56
CA ILE A 215 -5.12 -15.57 -1.35
C ILE A 215 -5.77 -14.54 -2.27
N SER A 216 -6.33 -14.92 -3.39
CA SER A 216 -7.04 -14.00 -4.29
C SER A 216 -8.26 -13.34 -3.63
N ASN A 217 -8.79 -13.92 -2.56
CA ASN A 217 -9.88 -13.34 -1.77
C ASN A 217 -9.43 -12.18 -0.87
N LEU A 218 -8.11 -11.97 -0.69
CA LEU A 218 -7.60 -10.86 0.09
C LEU A 218 -7.52 -9.60 -0.77
N ASN A 219 -8.12 -8.52 -0.26
CA ASN A 219 -8.03 -7.23 -0.91
C ASN A 219 -6.67 -6.58 -0.64
N ALA A 220 -5.94 -6.19 -1.68
CA ALA A 220 -4.66 -5.51 -1.57
C ALA A 220 -4.75 -4.18 -0.80
N GLU A 221 -5.91 -3.52 -0.79
CA GLU A 221 -6.13 -2.27 -0.05
C GLU A 221 -6.13 -2.47 1.47
N ASP A 222 -6.40 -3.68 1.96
CA ASP A 222 -6.43 -3.98 3.39
C ASP A 222 -5.06 -4.43 3.94
N ILE A 223 -4.05 -4.50 3.07
CA ILE A 223 -2.71 -4.95 3.44
C ILE A 223 -1.86 -3.75 3.90
N GLU A 224 -1.23 -3.90 5.05
CA GLU A 224 -0.25 -2.96 5.58
C GLU A 224 1.13 -3.22 4.97
N SER A 225 1.56 -4.47 4.99
CA SER A 225 2.83 -4.90 4.42
C SER A 225 2.85 -6.39 4.08
N VAL A 226 3.73 -6.74 3.14
CA VAL A 226 4.06 -8.13 2.82
C VAL A 226 5.56 -8.32 3.02
N SER A 227 5.92 -9.31 3.85
CA SER A 227 7.30 -9.70 4.09
C SER A 227 7.58 -11.07 3.47
N ILE A 228 8.63 -11.17 2.67
CA ILE A 228 8.98 -12.41 1.96
C ILE A 228 10.24 -12.98 2.56
N LEU A 229 10.11 -14.12 3.24
CA LEU A 229 11.23 -14.86 3.81
C LEU A 229 11.73 -15.90 2.82
N LYS A 230 13.01 -15.79 2.43
CA LYS A 230 13.60 -16.60 1.37
C LYS A 230 14.53 -17.66 1.92
N GLY A 231 14.25 -18.92 1.62
CA GLY A 231 15.15 -20.05 1.88
C GLY A 231 15.01 -20.75 3.22
N ALA A 232 16.08 -21.39 3.69
CA ALA A 232 16.07 -22.27 4.88
C ALA A 232 15.56 -21.64 6.19
N PRO A 233 15.80 -20.36 6.48
CA PRO A 233 15.27 -19.73 7.69
C PRO A 233 13.75 -19.72 7.77
N ALA A 234 13.07 -19.66 6.65
CA ALA A 234 11.61 -19.77 6.59
C ALA A 234 11.15 -21.14 7.12
N ALA A 235 11.85 -22.22 6.71
CA ALA A 235 11.56 -23.56 7.19
C ALA A 235 11.90 -23.76 8.69
N ALA A 236 12.91 -23.07 9.21
CA ALA A 236 13.23 -23.10 10.62
C ALA A 236 12.13 -22.47 11.50
N LEU A 237 11.40 -21.47 10.97
CA LEU A 237 10.35 -20.76 11.66
C LEU A 237 8.97 -21.42 11.53
N TYR A 238 8.66 -21.95 10.33
CA TYR A 238 7.34 -22.47 9.99
C TYR A 238 7.32 -23.96 9.63
N GLY A 239 8.44 -24.67 9.84
CA GLY A 239 8.55 -26.09 9.56
C GLY A 239 8.71 -26.44 8.07
N SER A 240 8.53 -27.71 7.75
CA SER A 240 8.75 -28.26 6.40
C SER A 240 7.84 -27.65 5.33
N GLN A 241 6.65 -27.19 5.69
CA GLN A 241 5.71 -26.52 4.77
C GLN A 241 6.28 -25.22 4.18
N ALA A 242 7.21 -24.60 4.90
CA ALA A 242 7.90 -23.37 4.47
C ALA A 242 9.21 -23.62 3.71
N ALA A 243 9.46 -24.85 3.27
CA ALA A 243 10.70 -25.21 2.56
C ALA A 243 10.94 -24.36 1.30
N ASN A 244 9.88 -23.92 0.63
CA ASN A 244 9.92 -23.08 -0.56
C ASN A 244 9.92 -21.58 -0.25
N GLY A 245 9.99 -21.20 1.03
CA GLY A 245 9.88 -19.82 1.51
C GLY A 245 8.51 -19.52 2.09
N VAL A 246 8.39 -18.33 2.70
CA VAL A 246 7.15 -17.84 3.33
C VAL A 246 6.84 -16.44 2.85
N ILE A 247 5.58 -16.18 2.59
CA ILE A 247 5.03 -14.85 2.33
C ILE A 247 4.15 -14.50 3.54
N LEU A 248 4.65 -13.55 4.34
CA LEU A 248 3.94 -13.01 5.51
C LEU A 248 3.13 -11.81 5.08
N ILE A 249 1.84 -11.83 5.30
CA ILE A 249 0.91 -10.76 4.97
C ILE A 249 0.43 -10.18 6.29
N THR A 250 0.67 -8.89 6.50
CA THR A 250 0.16 -8.15 7.65
C THR A 250 -0.97 -7.25 7.20
N THR A 251 -2.13 -7.37 7.82
CA THR A 251 -3.31 -6.55 7.50
C THR A 251 -3.26 -5.22 8.24
N LYS A 252 -3.95 -4.22 7.71
CA LYS A 252 -4.10 -2.91 8.33
C LYS A 252 -4.89 -3.03 9.64
N LYS A 253 -4.42 -2.33 10.66
CA LYS A 253 -5.09 -2.20 11.96
C LYS A 253 -5.76 -0.85 12.11
N GLY A 254 -6.66 -0.73 13.05
CA GLY A 254 -7.24 0.55 13.45
C GLY A 254 -6.16 1.52 13.92
N ASN A 255 -6.41 2.82 13.75
CA ASN A 255 -5.48 3.86 14.16
C ASN A 255 -6.00 4.59 15.40
N ALA A 256 -5.14 4.78 16.41
CA ALA A 256 -5.45 5.52 17.63
C ALA A 256 -5.62 7.05 17.43
N ARG A 257 -5.43 7.58 16.22
CA ARG A 257 -5.60 9.00 15.94
C ARG A 257 -7.06 9.43 16.08
N LYS A 258 -7.29 10.65 16.60
CA LYS A 258 -8.63 11.25 16.77
C LYS A 258 -9.41 11.41 15.46
N GLN A 259 -8.75 11.50 14.32
CA GLN A 259 -9.39 11.54 13.01
C GLN A 259 -9.71 10.12 12.54
N GLN A 260 -10.92 9.93 12.10
CA GLN A 260 -11.40 8.69 11.49
C GLN A 260 -11.26 8.81 9.97
N PRO A 261 -10.11 8.40 9.38
CA PRO A 261 -9.95 8.49 7.94
C PRO A 261 -10.88 7.49 7.26
N VAL A 262 -11.73 8.01 6.38
CA VAL A 262 -12.51 7.23 5.44
C VAL A 262 -11.78 7.27 4.11
N THR A 263 -11.37 6.11 3.62
CA THR A 263 -10.70 5.98 2.32
C THR A 263 -11.65 5.32 1.35
N PHE A 264 -11.87 5.96 0.20
CA PHE A 264 -12.60 5.39 -0.92
C PHE A 264 -11.64 5.21 -2.10
N THR A 265 -11.63 4.01 -2.65
CA THR A 265 -10.80 3.66 -3.80
C THR A 265 -11.68 3.07 -4.89
N SER A 266 -11.53 3.55 -6.12
CA SER A 266 -12.19 3.01 -7.29
C SER A 266 -11.18 2.79 -8.42
N ASN A 267 -11.24 1.65 -9.07
CA ASN A 267 -10.38 1.30 -10.21
C ASN A 267 -11.22 0.64 -11.31
N LEU A 268 -11.01 1.09 -12.53
CA LEU A 268 -11.64 0.53 -13.73
C LEU A 268 -10.53 0.06 -14.67
N THR A 269 -10.54 -1.23 -14.99
CA THR A 269 -9.58 -1.84 -15.90
C THR A 269 -10.29 -2.35 -17.13
N LEU A 270 -9.77 -1.98 -18.30
CA LEU A 270 -10.22 -2.48 -19.60
C LEU A 270 -9.15 -3.43 -20.15
N GLN A 271 -9.55 -4.63 -20.55
CA GLN A 271 -8.65 -5.64 -21.09
C GLN A 271 -9.10 -6.06 -22.48
N SER A 272 -8.20 -6.04 -23.44
CA SER A 272 -8.43 -6.56 -24.77
C SER A 272 -7.28 -7.46 -25.20
N PRO A 273 -7.48 -8.48 -26.04
CA PRO A 273 -6.39 -9.30 -26.51
C PRO A 273 -5.43 -8.47 -27.35
N PHE A 274 -4.15 -8.50 -26.97
CA PHE A 274 -3.09 -7.75 -27.67
C PHE A 274 -2.70 -8.44 -28.99
N SER A 275 -2.67 -9.75 -29.00
CA SER A 275 -2.29 -10.53 -30.18
C SER A 275 -3.15 -11.80 -30.27
N LEU A 276 -3.72 -12.02 -31.41
CA LEU A 276 -4.47 -13.24 -31.71
C LEU A 276 -3.64 -14.10 -32.68
N PRO A 277 -3.74 -15.44 -32.60
CA PRO A 277 -3.06 -16.33 -33.52
C PRO A 277 -3.56 -16.12 -34.95
N ALA A 278 -2.61 -15.97 -35.87
CA ALA A 278 -2.93 -15.88 -37.28
C ALA A 278 -3.06 -17.29 -37.87
N PHE A 279 -4.23 -17.62 -38.37
CA PHE A 279 -4.50 -18.89 -38.99
C PHE A 279 -4.30 -18.80 -40.49
N GLN A 280 -3.85 -19.91 -41.10
CA GLN A 280 -3.77 -20.03 -42.57
C GLN A 280 -5.21 -20.15 -43.15
N ASN A 281 -5.41 -19.59 -44.33
CA ASN A 281 -6.70 -19.59 -45.05
C ASN A 281 -6.59 -19.96 -46.53
N ARG A 282 -5.47 -20.56 -46.95
CA ARG A 282 -5.16 -20.91 -48.34
C ARG A 282 -5.34 -22.40 -48.63
N TYR A 283 -5.26 -23.24 -47.62
CA TYR A 283 -5.31 -24.70 -47.78
C TYR A 283 -6.50 -25.23 -46.99
N GLY A 284 -7.18 -26.22 -47.58
CA GLY A 284 -8.30 -26.90 -46.96
C GLY A 284 -7.87 -27.90 -45.88
N VAL A 285 -8.84 -28.60 -45.34
CA VAL A 285 -8.63 -29.65 -44.34
C VAL A 285 -8.25 -30.95 -45.03
N SER A 286 -7.25 -31.65 -44.52
CA SER A 286 -6.87 -33.00 -44.91
C SER A 286 -7.20 -33.99 -43.79
N GLY A 287 -7.82 -35.11 -44.09
CA GLY A 287 -8.13 -36.14 -43.10
C GLY A 287 -9.09 -35.73 -41.97
N GLY A 288 -9.80 -34.59 -42.10
CA GLY A 288 -10.79 -34.11 -41.13
C GLY A 288 -10.24 -33.31 -39.96
N VAL A 289 -8.92 -33.28 -39.75
CA VAL A 289 -8.25 -32.60 -38.61
C VAL A 289 -7.06 -31.74 -39.01
N GLU A 290 -6.39 -32.04 -40.14
CA GLU A 290 -5.18 -31.33 -40.53
C GLU A 290 -5.48 -30.15 -41.48
N SER A 291 -4.88 -28.99 -41.26
CA SER A 291 -5.13 -27.78 -42.03
C SER A 291 -4.28 -27.60 -43.29
N TRP A 292 -3.62 -28.64 -43.80
CA TRP A 292 -2.71 -28.57 -44.94
C TRP A 292 -3.15 -29.46 -46.09
N GLY A 293 -4.45 -29.46 -46.42
CA GLY A 293 -5.02 -30.16 -47.57
C GLY A 293 -4.77 -29.45 -48.91
N ALA A 294 -5.57 -29.75 -49.92
CA ALA A 294 -5.48 -29.14 -51.22
C ALA A 294 -5.74 -27.62 -51.16
N ARG A 295 -5.02 -26.85 -51.99
CA ARG A 295 -5.23 -25.40 -52.10
C ARG A 295 -6.65 -25.13 -52.59
N ALA A 296 -7.44 -24.42 -51.80
CA ALA A 296 -8.81 -24.11 -52.09
C ALA A 296 -9.11 -22.63 -51.78
N ARG A 297 -10.06 -22.06 -52.49
CA ARG A 297 -10.61 -20.75 -52.18
C ARG A 297 -11.66 -20.91 -51.09
N MET A 298 -11.26 -20.66 -49.84
CA MET A 298 -12.12 -20.83 -48.68
C MET A 298 -12.75 -19.55 -48.20
N LYS A 299 -13.94 -19.63 -47.62
CA LYS A 299 -14.54 -18.53 -46.89
C LYS A 299 -13.77 -18.39 -45.59
N THR A 300 -13.23 -17.21 -45.34
CA THR A 300 -12.51 -16.92 -44.09
C THR A 300 -13.47 -16.42 -43.02
N TYR A 301 -13.27 -16.92 -41.81
CA TYR A 301 -14.01 -16.51 -40.62
C TYR A 301 -12.99 -16.02 -39.60
N ASP A 302 -13.28 -14.93 -38.93
CA ASP A 302 -12.46 -14.41 -37.82
C ASP A 302 -13.00 -14.94 -36.49
N ASN A 303 -13.02 -16.27 -36.34
CA ASN A 303 -13.53 -16.91 -35.11
C ASN A 303 -12.81 -16.45 -33.84
N ALA A 304 -11.51 -16.13 -33.95
CA ALA A 304 -10.73 -15.65 -32.81
C ALA A 304 -11.14 -14.23 -32.42
N GLY A 305 -11.24 -13.31 -33.40
CA GLY A 305 -11.71 -11.94 -33.15
C GLY A 305 -13.14 -11.87 -32.65
N ASP A 306 -14.03 -12.71 -33.20
CA ASP A 306 -15.43 -12.76 -32.79
C ASP A 306 -15.64 -13.37 -31.40
N PHE A 307 -14.74 -14.25 -30.97
CA PHE A 307 -14.80 -14.91 -29.65
C PHE A 307 -14.43 -13.97 -28.51
N PHE A 308 -13.35 -13.18 -28.69
CA PHE A 308 -12.86 -12.31 -27.64
C PHE A 308 -13.63 -10.99 -27.60
N ARG A 309 -13.97 -10.57 -26.39
CA ARG A 309 -14.58 -9.28 -26.11
C ARG A 309 -13.66 -8.46 -25.21
N THR A 310 -13.84 -7.15 -25.20
CA THR A 310 -13.17 -6.29 -24.20
C THR A 310 -13.70 -6.64 -22.81
N GLY A 311 -12.83 -7.14 -21.96
CA GLY A 311 -13.13 -7.39 -20.55
C GLY A 311 -13.14 -6.07 -19.78
N ILE A 312 -14.06 -5.93 -18.84
CA ILE A 312 -14.19 -4.77 -17.97
C ILE A 312 -14.14 -5.27 -16.53
N THR A 313 -13.18 -4.82 -15.76
CA THR A 313 -13.07 -5.11 -14.33
C THR A 313 -13.21 -3.81 -13.54
N ALA A 314 -14.22 -3.72 -12.70
CA ALA A 314 -14.44 -2.60 -11.79
C ALA A 314 -14.20 -3.05 -10.34
N MET A 315 -13.25 -2.41 -9.67
CA MET A 315 -12.91 -2.65 -8.26
C MET A 315 -13.23 -1.41 -7.45
N ASN A 316 -14.04 -1.55 -6.42
CA ASN A 316 -14.38 -0.48 -5.51
C ASN A 316 -14.11 -0.92 -4.08
N ALA A 317 -13.45 -0.11 -3.30
CA ALA A 317 -13.17 -0.39 -1.90
C ALA A 317 -13.44 0.84 -1.03
N VAL A 318 -14.00 0.60 0.15
CA VAL A 318 -14.18 1.61 1.19
C VAL A 318 -13.57 1.07 2.46
N SER A 319 -12.75 1.86 3.14
CA SER A 319 -12.24 1.52 4.44
C SER A 319 -12.40 2.66 5.44
N VAL A 320 -12.64 2.30 6.69
CA VAL A 320 -12.78 3.22 7.82
C VAL A 320 -11.88 2.71 8.93
N SER A 321 -11.01 3.58 9.41
CA SER A 321 -10.15 3.29 10.55
C SER A 321 -10.53 4.20 11.71
N SER A 322 -10.76 3.62 12.88
CA SER A 322 -11.05 4.38 14.09
C SER A 322 -10.44 3.70 15.30
N GLY A 323 -10.20 4.47 16.35
CA GLY A 323 -9.74 3.87 17.59
C GLY A 323 -9.28 4.88 18.64
N SER A 324 -8.97 4.32 19.80
CA SER A 324 -8.28 4.96 20.91
C SER A 324 -7.01 4.16 21.21
N GLU A 325 -6.23 4.59 22.19
CA GLU A 325 -5.06 3.82 22.64
C GLU A 325 -5.41 2.41 23.13
N GLN A 326 -6.64 2.21 23.62
CA GLN A 326 -7.10 0.95 24.18
C GLN A 326 -7.89 0.08 23.21
N VAL A 327 -8.60 0.69 22.24
CA VAL A 327 -9.45 -0.03 21.29
C VAL A 327 -9.21 0.54 19.89
N GLN A 328 -8.85 -0.32 18.97
CA GLN A 328 -8.61 0.03 17.56
C GLN A 328 -9.54 -0.81 16.67
N ASN A 329 -10.24 -0.15 15.76
CA ASN A 329 -11.14 -0.79 14.82
C ASN A 329 -10.77 -0.41 13.38
N TYR A 330 -10.75 -1.42 12.52
CA TYR A 330 -10.61 -1.26 11.07
C TYR A 330 -11.74 -2.00 10.39
N PHE A 331 -12.47 -1.31 9.54
CA PHE A 331 -13.55 -1.88 8.74
C PHE A 331 -13.26 -1.60 7.27
N SER A 332 -13.37 -2.62 6.44
CA SER A 332 -13.28 -2.48 5.00
C SER A 332 -14.38 -3.26 4.30
N TYR A 333 -14.77 -2.75 3.15
CA TYR A 333 -15.65 -3.41 2.21
C TYR A 333 -15.09 -3.23 0.81
N ALA A 334 -14.91 -4.32 0.10
CA ALA A 334 -14.46 -4.30 -1.28
C ALA A 334 -15.42 -5.10 -2.18
N ASN A 335 -15.63 -4.61 -3.38
CA ASN A 335 -16.41 -5.28 -4.42
C ASN A 335 -15.62 -5.25 -5.72
N THR A 336 -15.48 -6.42 -6.34
CA THR A 336 -14.92 -6.57 -7.68
C THR A 336 -15.99 -7.13 -8.60
N CYS A 337 -16.27 -6.42 -9.66
CA CYS A 337 -17.23 -6.83 -10.69
C CYS A 337 -16.48 -6.99 -12.03
N GLU A 338 -16.66 -8.12 -12.67
CA GLU A 338 -16.02 -8.44 -13.94
C GLU A 338 -17.08 -8.79 -14.99
N ARG A 339 -16.81 -8.36 -16.22
CA ARG A 339 -17.67 -8.63 -17.38
C ARG A 339 -16.83 -8.89 -18.63
#